data_d82cbce37c1b00d046791a7e5b260f7e
#
_entry.id   d82cbce37c1b00d046791a7e5b260f7e
#
_cell.length_a   1.000
_cell.length_b   1.000
_cell.length_c   1.000
_cell.angle_alpha   90.00
_cell.angle_beta   90.00
_cell.angle_gamma   90.00
#
_symmetry.space_group_name_H-M   'P 1'
#
loop_
_entity.id
_entity.type
_entity.pdbx_description
1 polymer ?
#
loop_
_entity_poly.entity_id
_entity_poly.type
_entity_poly.pdbx_seq_one_letter_code
_entity_poly.pdbx_strand_id
1 'polypeptide(L)'
;ISKLYKKKNEALEKYNSYTSYKSRHYSDARQKMEQITDTVSKKKAMALISKSENNYRTSLSDWQNRINSLNAKERELVNLQSLLQITVSESMIAKYQSGNFPDNTRFKEAAAEIESIINRLKTLTSQ
;
A
#
# COMPACT_ATOMS: atom_id res chain seq x y z
N ILE A 1 7.63 11.72 6.95
CA ILE A 1 6.88 11.09 5.84
C ILE A 1 7.04 11.89 4.55
N SER A 2 6.84 13.22 4.59
CA SER A 2 7.00 14.05 3.39
C SER A 2 8.42 13.99 2.79
N LYS A 3 9.45 13.91 3.63
CA LYS A 3 10.84 13.72 3.19
C LYS A 3 11.05 12.38 2.52
N LEU A 4 10.39 11.32 2.99
CA LEU A 4 10.46 9.99 2.41
C LEU A 4 9.85 9.97 1.01
N TYR A 5 8.67 10.54 0.81
CA TYR A 5 8.02 10.65 -0.48
C TYR A 5 8.83 11.50 -1.46
N LYS A 6 9.44 12.57 -0.99
CA LYS A 6 10.32 13.41 -1.80
C LYS A 6 11.52 12.61 -2.32
N LYS A 7 12.19 11.85 -1.46
CA LYS A 7 13.31 10.98 -1.84
C LYS A 7 12.88 9.92 -2.85
N LYS A 8 11.73 9.28 -2.63
CA LYS A 8 11.16 8.31 -3.56
C LYS A 8 10.91 8.91 -4.93
N ASN A 9 10.26 10.06 -4.99
CA ASN A 9 9.93 10.73 -6.25
C ASN A 9 11.20 11.18 -7.00
N GLU A 10 12.20 11.70 -6.30
CA GLU A 10 13.48 12.05 -6.91
C GLU A 10 14.19 10.82 -7.49
N ALA A 11 14.17 9.70 -6.79
CA ALA A 11 14.77 8.45 -7.27
C ALA A 11 14.03 7.91 -8.50
N LEU A 12 12.71 7.94 -8.50
CA LEU A 12 11.89 7.52 -9.65
C LEU A 12 12.11 8.41 -10.87
N GLU A 13 12.21 9.72 -10.67
CA GLU A 13 12.49 10.66 -11.74
C GLU A 13 13.85 10.38 -12.40
N LYS A 14 14.89 10.18 -11.61
CA LYS A 14 16.21 9.80 -12.11
C LYS A 14 16.19 8.46 -12.84
N TYR A 15 15.48 7.49 -12.32
CA TYR A 15 15.30 6.18 -12.97
C TYR A 15 14.61 6.32 -14.32
N ASN A 16 13.52 7.07 -14.39
CA ASN A 16 12.77 7.27 -15.64
C ASN A 16 13.60 8.02 -16.69
N SER A 17 14.35 9.04 -16.28
CA SER A 17 15.26 9.77 -17.18
C SER A 17 16.35 8.86 -17.71
N TYR A 18 16.94 8.03 -16.87
CA TYR A 18 17.97 7.08 -17.26
C TYR A 18 17.46 6.04 -18.26
N THR A 19 16.27 5.46 -18.00
CA THR A 19 15.67 4.48 -18.91
C THR A 19 15.33 5.07 -20.26
N SER A 20 14.81 6.29 -20.31
CA SER A 20 14.51 7.01 -21.56
C SER A 20 15.77 7.29 -22.36
N TYR A 21 16.82 7.75 -21.70
CA TYR A 21 18.12 8.00 -22.34
C TYR A 21 18.69 6.73 -22.95
N LYS A 22 18.67 5.62 -22.22
CA LYS A 22 19.20 4.33 -22.69
C LYS A 22 18.39 3.77 -23.85
N SER A 23 17.07 3.89 -23.84
CA SER A 23 16.22 3.51 -24.96
C SER A 23 16.59 4.23 -26.24
N ARG A 24 16.80 5.54 -26.18
CA ARG A 24 17.25 6.34 -27.31
C ARG A 24 18.63 5.92 -27.79
N HIS A 25 19.56 5.69 -26.88
CA HIS A 25 20.92 5.25 -27.21
C HIS A 25 20.90 3.96 -28.01
N TYR A 26 20.14 2.96 -27.63
CA TYR A 26 20.08 1.69 -28.34
C TYR A 26 19.34 1.79 -29.68
N SER A 27 18.30 2.61 -29.74
CA SER A 27 17.63 2.92 -31.01
C SER A 27 18.60 3.55 -31.99
N ASP A 28 19.35 4.57 -31.59
CA ASP A 28 20.34 5.26 -32.40
C ASP A 28 21.49 4.33 -32.82
N ALA A 29 21.96 3.49 -31.91
CA ALA A 29 23.01 2.52 -32.20
C ALA A 29 22.57 1.51 -33.26
N ARG A 30 21.33 1.03 -33.22
CA ARG A 30 20.77 0.13 -34.23
C ARG A 30 20.62 0.77 -35.56
N GLN A 31 20.20 2.04 -35.63
CA GLN A 31 20.14 2.79 -36.88
C GLN A 31 21.52 2.95 -37.51
N LYS A 32 22.54 3.23 -36.71
CA LYS A 32 23.93 3.29 -37.19
C LYS A 32 24.42 1.93 -37.67
N MET A 33 24.05 0.86 -36.98
CA MET A 33 24.39 -0.51 -37.39
C MET A 33 23.81 -0.85 -38.76
N GLU A 34 22.59 -0.43 -39.05
CA GLU A 34 21.95 -0.63 -40.36
C GLU A 34 22.69 0.04 -41.52
N GLN A 35 23.46 1.09 -41.24
CA GLN A 35 24.27 1.79 -42.24
C GLN A 35 25.58 1.07 -42.55
N ILE A 36 25.99 0.08 -41.78
CA ILE A 36 27.21 -0.69 -42.00
C ILE A 36 26.95 -1.70 -43.11
N THR A 37 27.75 -1.62 -44.20
CA THR A 37 27.61 -2.50 -45.35
C THR A 37 28.47 -3.76 -45.27
N ASP A 38 29.59 -3.69 -44.53
CA ASP A 38 30.48 -4.83 -44.31
C ASP A 38 29.89 -5.81 -43.29
N THR A 39 29.79 -7.07 -43.70
CA THR A 39 29.19 -8.16 -42.87
C THR A 39 29.96 -8.40 -41.57
N VAL A 40 31.28 -8.34 -41.61
CA VAL A 40 32.12 -8.58 -40.42
C VAL A 40 31.94 -7.46 -39.40
N SER A 41 32.00 -6.22 -39.86
CA SER A 41 31.78 -5.04 -39.02
C SER A 41 30.37 -4.99 -38.45
N LYS A 42 29.35 -5.35 -39.24
CA LYS A 42 27.97 -5.40 -38.82
C LYS A 42 27.76 -6.43 -37.72
N LYS A 43 28.36 -7.62 -37.84
CA LYS A 43 28.31 -8.66 -36.77
C LYS A 43 28.97 -8.19 -35.49
N LYS A 44 30.12 -7.52 -35.59
CA LYS A 44 30.80 -6.93 -34.41
C LYS A 44 29.93 -5.88 -33.71
N ALA A 45 29.32 -5.00 -34.50
CA ALA A 45 28.42 -3.96 -33.96
C ALA A 45 27.20 -4.61 -33.23
N MET A 46 26.60 -5.63 -33.86
CA MET A 46 25.47 -6.36 -33.28
C MET A 46 25.86 -7.03 -31.98
N ALA A 47 27.04 -7.68 -31.90
CA ALA A 47 27.52 -8.31 -30.69
C ALA A 47 27.74 -7.29 -29.54
N LEU A 48 28.32 -6.12 -29.89
CA LEU A 48 28.54 -5.05 -28.91
C LEU A 48 27.22 -4.49 -28.38
N ILE A 49 26.26 -4.22 -29.24
CA ILE A 49 24.94 -3.72 -28.88
C ILE A 49 24.20 -4.74 -28.00
N SER A 50 24.19 -6.02 -28.40
CA SER A 50 23.51 -7.08 -27.65
C SER A 50 24.11 -7.27 -26.27
N LYS A 51 25.44 -7.26 -26.14
CA LYS A 51 26.13 -7.36 -24.85
C LYS A 51 25.76 -6.18 -23.95
N SER A 52 25.78 -4.97 -24.47
CA SER A 52 25.43 -3.76 -23.75
C SER A 52 23.97 -3.78 -23.29
N GLU A 53 23.05 -4.16 -24.17
CA GLU A 53 21.61 -4.30 -23.81
C GLU A 53 21.38 -5.34 -22.72
N ASN A 54 22.06 -6.49 -22.79
CA ASN A 54 21.92 -7.54 -21.78
C ASN A 54 22.41 -7.06 -20.41
N ASN A 55 23.53 -6.36 -20.38
CA ASN A 55 24.04 -5.76 -19.13
C ASN A 55 23.07 -4.72 -18.57
N TYR A 56 22.48 -3.91 -19.45
CA TYR A 56 21.49 -2.92 -19.08
C TYR A 56 20.21 -3.58 -18.51
N ARG A 57 19.70 -4.63 -19.17
CA ARG A 57 18.52 -5.36 -18.67
C ARG A 57 18.74 -5.96 -17.31
N THR A 58 19.94 -6.50 -17.05
CA THR A 58 20.29 -7.04 -15.75
C THR A 58 20.25 -5.96 -14.67
N SER A 59 20.86 -4.80 -14.97
CA SER A 59 20.82 -3.65 -14.06
C SER A 59 19.40 -3.12 -13.86
N LEU A 60 18.61 -3.07 -14.92
CA LEU A 60 17.21 -2.62 -14.88
C LEU A 60 16.35 -3.54 -14.03
N SER A 61 16.56 -4.85 -14.12
CA SER A 61 15.86 -5.84 -13.29
C SER A 61 16.11 -5.61 -11.80
N ASP A 62 17.36 -5.35 -11.43
CA ASP A 62 17.72 -5.01 -10.04
C ASP A 62 16.99 -3.74 -9.56
N TRP A 63 16.97 -2.71 -10.37
CA TRP A 63 16.25 -1.48 -10.06
C TRP A 63 14.75 -1.68 -9.92
N GLN A 64 14.14 -2.48 -10.81
CA GLN A 64 12.71 -2.80 -10.73
C GLN A 64 12.39 -3.57 -9.44
N ASN A 65 13.23 -4.51 -9.04
CA ASN A 65 13.08 -5.24 -7.80
C ASN A 65 13.14 -4.30 -6.58
N ARG A 66 14.03 -3.33 -6.60
CA ARG A 66 14.13 -2.31 -5.55
C ARG A 66 12.90 -1.42 -5.50
N ILE A 67 12.37 -1.00 -6.64
CA ILE A 67 11.14 -0.21 -6.73
C ILE A 67 9.95 -1.01 -6.19
N ASN A 68 9.83 -2.27 -6.57
CA ASN A 68 8.75 -3.14 -6.09
C ASN A 68 8.84 -3.36 -4.57
N SER A 69 10.04 -3.56 -4.04
CA SER A 69 10.27 -3.67 -2.61
C SER A 69 9.89 -2.39 -1.86
N LEU A 70 10.26 -1.23 -2.41
CA LEU A 70 9.91 0.06 -1.81
C LEU A 70 8.40 0.27 -1.80
N ASN A 71 7.71 -0.04 -2.90
CA ASN A 71 6.25 0.06 -2.98
C ASN A 71 5.55 -0.87 -1.98
N ALA A 72 6.07 -2.08 -1.78
CA ALA A 72 5.54 -3.01 -0.79
C ALA A 72 5.71 -2.47 0.64
N LYS A 73 6.86 -1.91 0.95
CA LYS A 73 7.14 -1.30 2.27
C LYS A 73 6.27 -0.06 2.51
N GLU A 74 6.02 0.72 1.47
CA GLU A 74 5.14 1.88 1.54
C GLU A 74 3.70 1.46 1.88
N ARG A 75 3.20 0.40 1.24
CA ARG A 75 1.88 -0.16 1.57
C ARG A 75 1.82 -0.67 3.01
N GLU A 76 2.87 -1.34 3.46
CA GLU A 76 2.98 -1.79 4.86
C GLU A 76 2.93 -0.61 5.82
N LEU A 77 3.66 0.46 5.53
CA LEU A 77 3.65 1.68 6.34
C LEU A 77 2.26 2.29 6.44
N VAL A 78 1.54 2.42 5.32
CA VAL A 78 0.17 2.96 5.29
C VAL A 78 -0.77 2.06 6.11
N ASN A 79 -0.65 0.76 5.98
CA ASN A 79 -1.46 -0.19 6.75
C ASN A 79 -1.20 -0.08 8.25
N LEU A 80 0.07 0.06 8.66
CA LEU A 80 0.43 0.24 10.06
C LEU A 80 -0.06 1.57 10.62
N GLN A 81 -0.02 2.64 9.83
CA GLN A 81 -0.57 3.94 10.22
C GLN A 81 -2.08 3.84 10.46
N SER A 82 -2.80 3.17 9.56
CA SER A 82 -4.24 2.94 9.72
C SER A 82 -4.55 2.08 10.95
N LEU A 83 -3.79 1.03 11.17
CA LEU A 83 -3.93 0.18 12.36
C LEU A 83 -3.68 0.96 13.64
N LEU A 84 -2.66 1.82 13.66
CA LEU A 84 -2.37 2.67 14.80
C LEU A 84 -3.53 3.64 15.09
N GLN A 85 -4.09 4.26 14.07
CA GLN A 85 -5.25 5.15 14.22
C GLN A 85 -6.45 4.41 14.81
N ILE A 86 -6.74 3.21 14.32
CA ILE A 86 -7.83 2.38 14.85
C ILE A 86 -7.55 2.00 16.30
N THR A 87 -6.34 1.56 16.62
CA THR A 87 -5.95 1.17 17.97
C THR A 87 -6.14 2.32 18.96
N VAL A 88 -5.71 3.52 18.59
CA VAL A 88 -5.88 4.72 19.43
C VAL A 88 -7.36 5.07 19.58
N SER A 89 -8.10 5.08 18.49
CA SER A 89 -9.53 5.39 18.49
C SER A 89 -10.33 4.41 19.33
N GLU A 90 -10.08 3.11 19.20
CA GLU A 90 -10.76 2.07 20.00
C GLU A 90 -10.43 2.19 21.49
N SER A 91 -9.18 2.51 21.83
CA SER A 91 -8.79 2.77 23.21
C SER A 91 -9.54 3.97 23.80
N MET A 92 -9.68 5.05 23.05
CA MET A 92 -10.43 6.24 23.48
C MET A 92 -11.92 5.93 23.64
N ILE A 93 -12.52 5.20 22.71
CA ILE A 93 -13.92 4.78 22.76
C ILE A 93 -14.17 3.88 23.98
N ALA A 94 -13.27 2.91 24.22
CA ALA A 94 -13.40 2.03 25.38
C ALA A 94 -13.35 2.80 26.70
N LYS A 95 -12.47 3.78 26.83
CA LYS A 95 -12.41 4.66 28.01
C LYS A 95 -13.68 5.49 28.16
N TYR A 96 -14.19 6.05 27.07
CA TYR A 96 -15.43 6.80 27.08
C TYR A 96 -16.61 5.92 27.52
N GLN A 97 -16.75 4.74 26.94
CA GLN A 97 -17.81 3.78 27.29
C GLN A 97 -17.72 3.36 28.74
N SER A 98 -16.53 3.07 29.25
CA SER A 98 -16.30 2.69 30.64
C SER A 98 -16.74 3.78 31.64
N GLY A 99 -16.48 5.07 31.30
CA GLY A 99 -16.82 6.19 32.16
C GLY A 99 -18.24 6.73 31.99
N ASN A 100 -18.88 6.48 30.85
CA ASN A 100 -20.13 7.14 30.47
C ASN A 100 -21.25 6.15 30.11
N PHE A 101 -21.02 4.87 30.33
CA PHE A 101 -22.06 3.87 30.04
C PHE A 101 -23.27 4.12 30.92
N PRO A 102 -24.50 4.14 30.38
CA PRO A 102 -25.69 4.41 31.18
C PRO A 102 -25.89 3.37 32.28
N ASP A 103 -26.27 3.84 33.45
CA ASP A 103 -26.65 2.97 34.53
C ASP A 103 -27.96 2.27 34.17
N ASN A 104 -28.00 0.95 34.29
CA ASN A 104 -29.15 0.13 33.97
C ASN A 104 -30.12 -0.11 35.17
N THR A 105 -29.86 0.49 36.33
CA THR A 105 -30.67 0.30 37.53
C THR A 105 -32.14 0.65 37.29
N ARG A 106 -32.42 1.76 36.62
CA ARG A 106 -33.79 2.18 36.33
C ARG A 106 -34.52 1.25 35.37
N PHE A 107 -33.83 0.65 34.41
CA PHE A 107 -34.41 -0.37 33.55
C PHE A 107 -34.80 -1.62 34.34
N LYS A 108 -33.96 -2.04 35.29
CA LYS A 108 -34.23 -3.17 36.16
C LYS A 108 -35.43 -2.88 37.05
N GLU A 109 -35.53 -1.69 37.62
CA GLU A 109 -36.66 -1.27 38.43
C GLU A 109 -37.98 -1.29 37.65
N ALA A 110 -37.93 -0.72 36.42
CA ALA A 110 -39.12 -0.71 35.57
C ALA A 110 -39.55 -2.12 35.17
N ALA A 111 -38.61 -3.01 34.84
CA ALA A 111 -38.91 -4.41 34.55
C ALA A 111 -39.54 -5.12 35.75
N ALA A 112 -39.07 -4.89 36.96
CA ALA A 112 -39.63 -5.46 38.20
C ALA A 112 -41.05 -4.96 38.45
N GLU A 113 -41.32 -3.67 38.22
CA GLU A 113 -42.69 -3.11 38.37
C GLU A 113 -43.64 -3.72 37.35
N ILE A 114 -43.23 -3.85 36.09
CA ILE A 114 -44.06 -4.47 35.05
C ILE A 114 -44.36 -5.91 35.40
N GLU A 115 -43.39 -6.67 35.86
CA GLU A 115 -43.59 -8.06 36.26
C GLU A 115 -44.56 -8.18 37.43
N SER A 116 -44.45 -7.29 38.43
CA SER A 116 -45.39 -7.21 39.53
C SER A 116 -46.82 -6.94 39.09
N ILE A 117 -47.02 -6.04 38.14
CA ILE A 117 -48.35 -5.74 37.57
C ILE A 117 -48.89 -6.94 36.79
N ILE A 118 -48.07 -7.62 36.02
CA ILE A 118 -48.46 -8.82 35.28
C ILE A 118 -48.94 -9.90 36.28
N ASN A 119 -48.23 -10.13 37.34
CA ASN A 119 -48.58 -11.12 38.35
C ASN A 119 -49.91 -10.79 39.05
N ARG A 120 -50.17 -9.52 39.36
CA ARG A 120 -51.45 -9.08 39.92
C ARG A 120 -52.62 -9.36 38.98
N LEU A 121 -52.44 -9.04 37.69
CA LEU A 121 -53.46 -9.27 36.69
C LEU A 121 -53.77 -10.77 36.51
N LYS A 122 -52.73 -11.60 36.50
CA LYS A 122 -52.90 -13.06 36.47
C LYS A 122 -53.67 -13.58 37.66
N THR A 123 -53.40 -13.08 38.83
CA THR A 123 -54.12 -13.47 40.06
C THR A 123 -55.60 -13.08 39.99
N LEU A 124 -55.93 -11.87 39.52
CA LEU A 124 -57.28 -11.39 39.36
C LEU A 124 -58.08 -12.19 38.32
N THR A 125 -57.46 -12.62 37.24
CA THR A 125 -58.11 -13.37 36.17
C THR A 125 -58.28 -14.85 36.45
N SER A 126 -57.61 -15.40 37.45
CA SER A 126 -57.74 -16.80 37.82
C SER A 126 -58.76 -17.07 38.95
N GLN A 127 -59.41 -16.03 39.47
CA GLN A 127 -60.49 -16.18 40.49
C GLN A 127 -61.82 -16.55 39.88
#